data_d3c961d702bd85d50170bda7d172d1a4
#
_entry.id   d3c961d702bd85d50170bda7d172d1a4
#
_cell.length_a   1.000
_cell.length_b   1.000
_cell.length_c   1.000
_cell.angle_alpha   90.00
_cell.angle_beta   90.00
_cell.angle_gamma   90.00
#
_symmetry.space_group_name_H-M   'P 1'
#
loop_
_entity.id
_entity.type
_entity.pdbx_description
1 polymer ?
#
loop_
_entity_poly.entity_id
_entity_poly.type
_entity_poly.pdbx_seq_one_letter_code
_entity_poly.pdbx_strand_id
1 'polypeptide(L)'
;MSDDNLYIVLMGLPARGKSTLALRLLEAFRKDHIRTRIFNNGNLRRSYLPLDETSRAEFYSPRNFAAIALRDQFARMNMEKARSYLRSSGQVAILDATNASRRRRETIESYLSDHPLLFIECVNDDEEILNLSILEKTRLPEFNHLEYKKAEAEFLKRIDYYKSIYTPLKVERNFVRLDSLQNRIIKEKHTDPIYLYARLRDYLVTDEVKNLFLIRHTQTEYNLEDRIGGNPGLTMKGKEQAEALAQFFCAKKISYIFTSSKIRTKRTAEAIASKQDYCRIIALKEFDEINAGICEGMTYAEIEKKMPDVFRAREANKYAYAYPEGESYATMKPRIEEGIKKAFFLNRHSHNIMINGHQAVNRLILSHFLYRREVDVPYIYIPQDRFYHIVSMQNKKLFELKRYDKYFYKKTA
;
A
#
# COMPACT_ATOMS: atom_id res chain seq x y z
N MET A 1 -20.24 -4.44 -33.22
CA MET A 1 -19.27 -3.81 -32.33
C MET A 1 -19.31 -4.61 -31.05
N SER A 2 -18.17 -5.08 -30.53
CA SER A 2 -18.19 -5.93 -29.34
C SER A 2 -18.72 -5.14 -28.13
N ASP A 3 -19.71 -5.68 -27.43
CA ASP A 3 -20.30 -5.13 -26.20
C ASP A 3 -19.31 -5.04 -25.03
N ASP A 4 -18.02 -5.25 -25.29
CA ASP A 4 -16.96 -5.44 -24.30
C ASP A 4 -16.21 -4.15 -23.95
N ASN A 5 -16.52 -3.03 -24.63
CA ASN A 5 -15.82 -1.76 -24.40
C ASN A 5 -16.33 -1.04 -23.15
N LEU A 6 -15.42 -0.45 -22.36
CA LEU A 6 -15.74 0.18 -21.08
C LEU A 6 -14.92 1.45 -20.84
N TYR A 7 -15.59 2.54 -20.45
CA TYR A 7 -14.96 3.69 -19.82
C TYR A 7 -14.96 3.52 -18.29
N ILE A 8 -13.78 3.59 -17.68
CA ILE A 8 -13.64 3.68 -16.23
C ILE A 8 -13.18 5.09 -15.88
N VAL A 9 -13.98 5.82 -15.12
CA VAL A 9 -13.69 7.19 -14.70
C VAL A 9 -13.38 7.23 -13.23
N LEU A 10 -12.10 7.45 -12.88
CA LEU A 10 -11.69 7.57 -11.49
C LEU A 10 -12.06 8.94 -10.95
N MET A 11 -12.49 8.96 -9.69
CA MET A 11 -12.89 10.13 -8.95
C MET A 11 -12.35 10.07 -7.51
N GLY A 12 -12.23 11.23 -6.86
CA GLY A 12 -11.84 11.36 -5.45
C GLY A 12 -10.85 12.49 -5.23
N LEU A 13 -10.69 12.93 -3.99
CA LEU A 13 -9.75 13.99 -3.60
C LEU A 13 -8.28 13.63 -3.94
N PRO A 14 -7.36 14.59 -4.05
CA PRO A 14 -5.95 14.31 -4.22
C PRO A 14 -5.41 13.38 -3.10
N ALA A 15 -4.40 12.58 -3.42
CA ALA A 15 -3.76 11.63 -2.49
C ALA A 15 -4.65 10.47 -1.96
N ARG A 16 -5.81 10.20 -2.58
CA ARG A 16 -6.75 9.12 -2.21
C ARG A 16 -6.57 7.82 -3.04
N GLY A 17 -5.42 7.54 -3.61
CA GLY A 17 -5.12 6.26 -4.26
C GLY A 17 -5.59 6.09 -5.72
N LYS A 18 -6.24 7.09 -6.37
CA LYS A 18 -6.75 6.99 -7.75
C LYS A 18 -5.74 6.46 -8.77
N SER A 19 -4.60 7.12 -8.90
CA SER A 19 -3.57 6.73 -9.87
C SER A 19 -2.96 5.36 -9.57
N THR A 20 -2.94 4.97 -8.30
CA THR A 20 -2.58 3.61 -7.86
C THR A 20 -3.58 2.60 -8.37
N LEU A 21 -4.86 2.88 -8.17
CA LEU A 21 -5.94 2.03 -8.67
C LEU A 21 -5.89 1.94 -10.19
N ALA A 22 -5.67 3.07 -10.89
CA ALA A 22 -5.54 3.08 -12.36
C ALA A 22 -4.44 2.13 -12.84
N LEU A 23 -3.26 2.16 -12.21
CA LEU A 23 -2.14 1.28 -12.56
C LEU A 23 -2.43 -0.19 -12.23
N ARG A 24 -3.04 -0.46 -11.07
CA ARG A 24 -3.44 -1.81 -10.67
C ARG A 24 -4.45 -2.42 -11.66
N LEU A 25 -5.47 -1.65 -12.03
CA LEU A 25 -6.45 -2.09 -13.03
C LEU A 25 -5.83 -2.30 -14.41
N LEU A 26 -4.95 -1.38 -14.86
CA LEU A 26 -4.23 -1.54 -16.12
C LEU A 26 -3.44 -2.85 -16.17
N GLU A 27 -2.73 -3.18 -15.10
CA GLU A 27 -1.94 -4.41 -15.02
C GLU A 27 -2.83 -5.66 -14.95
N ALA A 28 -3.92 -5.61 -14.17
CA ALA A 28 -4.87 -6.72 -14.04
C ALA A 28 -5.54 -7.02 -15.37
N PHE A 29 -6.09 -6.01 -16.04
CA PHE A 29 -6.70 -6.19 -17.36
C PHE A 29 -5.71 -6.69 -18.43
N ARG A 30 -4.47 -6.19 -18.42
CA ARG A 30 -3.43 -6.67 -19.36
C ARG A 30 -3.03 -8.12 -19.14
N LYS A 31 -3.00 -8.59 -17.90
CA LYS A 31 -2.77 -10.01 -17.60
C LYS A 31 -3.86 -10.90 -18.21
N ASP A 32 -5.08 -10.40 -18.26
CA ASP A 32 -6.23 -11.08 -18.87
C ASP A 32 -6.38 -10.77 -20.36
N HIS A 33 -5.31 -10.25 -21.00
CA HIS A 33 -5.27 -9.90 -22.42
C HIS A 33 -6.32 -8.86 -22.85
N ILE A 34 -6.84 -8.06 -21.91
CA ILE A 34 -7.78 -6.97 -22.19
C ILE A 34 -6.98 -5.70 -22.49
N ARG A 35 -7.12 -5.19 -23.71
CA ARG A 35 -6.41 -4.01 -24.19
C ARG A 35 -6.88 -2.76 -23.44
N THR A 36 -6.03 -2.28 -22.53
CA THR A 36 -6.35 -1.19 -21.58
C THR A 36 -5.35 -0.06 -21.68
N ARG A 37 -5.82 1.20 -21.55
CA ARG A 37 -4.99 2.41 -21.51
C ARG A 37 -5.48 3.41 -20.48
N ILE A 38 -4.53 4.11 -19.81
CA ILE A 38 -4.81 5.19 -18.86
C ILE A 38 -4.65 6.54 -19.56
N PHE A 39 -5.61 7.43 -19.33
CA PHE A 39 -5.63 8.83 -19.74
C PHE A 39 -5.64 9.71 -18.50
N ASN A 40 -4.44 10.22 -18.12
CA ASN A 40 -4.26 10.97 -16.88
C ASN A 40 -4.17 12.47 -17.16
N ASN A 41 -5.11 13.25 -16.60
CA ASN A 41 -5.16 14.71 -16.82
C ASN A 41 -3.96 15.45 -16.19
N GLY A 42 -3.42 14.92 -15.10
CA GLY A 42 -2.24 15.51 -14.45
C GLY A 42 -0.97 15.36 -15.30
N ASN A 43 -0.79 14.20 -15.94
CA ASN A 43 0.34 13.98 -16.86
C ASN A 43 0.22 14.88 -18.09
N LEU A 44 -0.98 14.95 -18.68
CA LEU A 44 -1.22 15.80 -19.85
C LEU A 44 -0.95 17.28 -19.51
N ARG A 45 -1.47 17.78 -18.39
CA ARG A 45 -1.20 19.14 -17.91
C ARG A 45 0.30 19.42 -17.80
N ARG A 46 1.06 18.54 -17.14
CA ARG A 46 2.52 18.71 -16.94
C ARG A 46 3.33 18.67 -18.22
N SER A 47 2.81 18.10 -19.31
CA SER A 47 3.46 18.11 -20.62
C SER A 47 3.18 19.37 -21.44
N TYR A 48 2.18 20.18 -21.04
CA TYR A 48 1.77 21.39 -21.77
C TYR A 48 2.02 22.69 -21.01
N LEU A 49 2.10 22.66 -19.68
CA LEU A 49 2.21 23.86 -18.85
C LEU A 49 3.49 23.85 -18.01
N PRO A 50 4.05 25.04 -17.71
CA PRO A 50 5.17 25.18 -16.79
C PRO A 50 4.88 24.57 -15.43
N LEU A 51 5.87 23.87 -14.85
CA LEU A 51 5.69 23.15 -13.60
C LEU A 51 5.48 24.08 -12.41
N ASP A 52 6.10 25.25 -12.43
CA ASP A 52 5.98 26.29 -11.39
C ASP A 52 4.57 26.91 -11.32
N GLU A 53 3.88 27.03 -12.45
CA GLU A 53 2.48 27.48 -12.47
C GLU A 53 1.55 26.41 -11.89
N THR A 54 1.76 25.15 -12.28
CA THR A 54 0.89 24.03 -11.91
C THR A 54 1.14 23.47 -10.52
N SER A 55 2.23 23.85 -9.86
CA SER A 55 2.50 23.55 -8.46
C SER A 55 1.73 24.44 -7.48
N ARG A 56 1.40 25.68 -7.89
CA ARG A 56 0.69 26.65 -7.05
C ARG A 56 -0.76 26.21 -6.82
N ALA A 57 -1.24 26.31 -5.60
CA ALA A 57 -2.61 25.97 -5.25
C ALA A 57 -3.63 26.82 -6.03
N GLU A 58 -3.31 28.09 -6.33
CA GLU A 58 -4.17 29.03 -7.03
C GLU A 58 -4.58 28.53 -8.42
N PHE A 59 -3.76 27.73 -9.10
CA PHE A 59 -4.13 27.04 -10.34
C PHE A 59 -5.37 26.13 -10.16
N TYR A 60 -5.67 25.69 -8.95
CA TYR A 60 -6.80 24.80 -8.64
C TYR A 60 -7.97 25.53 -7.99
N SER A 61 -7.82 26.81 -7.70
CA SER A 61 -8.86 27.64 -7.10
C SER A 61 -10.15 27.60 -7.94
N PRO A 62 -11.32 27.45 -7.31
CA PRO A 62 -12.60 27.54 -8.00
C PRO A 62 -12.93 28.97 -8.52
N ARG A 63 -12.14 29.96 -8.11
CA ARG A 63 -12.25 31.35 -8.55
C ARG A 63 -11.31 31.70 -9.73
N ASN A 64 -10.37 30.81 -10.07
CA ASN A 64 -9.45 31.00 -11.20
C ASN A 64 -10.09 30.44 -12.49
N PHE A 65 -10.90 31.28 -13.14
CA PHE A 65 -11.65 30.88 -14.34
C PHE A 65 -10.76 30.49 -15.51
N ALA A 66 -9.61 31.15 -15.69
CA ALA A 66 -8.65 30.80 -16.73
C ALA A 66 -8.08 29.39 -16.53
N ALA A 67 -7.65 29.07 -15.29
CA ALA A 67 -7.15 27.74 -14.96
C ALA A 67 -8.26 26.67 -14.99
N ILE A 68 -9.52 27.02 -14.71
CA ILE A 68 -10.66 26.12 -14.90
C ILE A 68 -10.81 25.78 -16.38
N ALA A 69 -10.80 26.77 -17.27
CA ALA A 69 -10.91 26.54 -18.70
C ALA A 69 -9.78 25.63 -19.24
N LEU A 70 -8.54 25.85 -18.82
CA LEU A 70 -7.41 24.99 -19.17
C LEU A 70 -7.60 23.55 -18.66
N ARG A 71 -8.03 23.37 -17.41
CA ARG A 71 -8.30 22.04 -16.85
C ARG A 71 -9.47 21.34 -17.56
N ASP A 72 -10.46 22.09 -18.05
CA ASP A 72 -11.56 21.57 -18.84
C ASP A 72 -11.08 21.16 -20.24
N GLN A 73 -10.20 21.93 -20.84
CA GLN A 73 -9.57 21.61 -22.12
C GLN A 73 -8.76 20.30 -22.03
N PHE A 74 -7.89 20.13 -21.01
CA PHE A 74 -7.13 18.90 -20.82
C PHE A 74 -8.03 17.69 -20.59
N ALA A 75 -9.13 17.86 -19.84
CA ALA A 75 -10.08 16.77 -19.66
C ALA A 75 -10.75 16.41 -20.99
N ARG A 76 -11.14 17.39 -21.81
CA ARG A 76 -11.74 17.15 -23.14
C ARG A 76 -10.78 16.43 -24.06
N MET A 77 -9.52 16.87 -24.14
CA MET A 77 -8.46 16.19 -24.92
C MET A 77 -8.30 14.72 -24.50
N ASN A 78 -8.32 14.42 -23.21
CA ASN A 78 -8.22 13.04 -22.74
C ASN A 78 -9.48 12.20 -23.02
N MET A 79 -10.67 12.81 -22.96
CA MET A 79 -11.91 12.15 -23.38
C MET A 79 -11.88 11.82 -24.89
N GLU A 80 -11.41 12.73 -25.74
CA GLU A 80 -11.23 12.49 -27.19
C GLU A 80 -10.26 11.35 -27.47
N LYS A 81 -9.09 11.35 -26.79
CA LYS A 81 -8.11 10.26 -26.88
C LYS A 81 -8.67 8.93 -26.42
N ALA A 82 -9.43 8.92 -25.32
CA ALA A 82 -10.07 7.73 -24.78
C ALA A 82 -11.13 7.17 -25.75
N ARG A 83 -11.99 8.02 -26.32
CA ARG A 83 -12.98 7.65 -27.34
C ARG A 83 -12.31 7.08 -28.59
N SER A 84 -11.30 7.76 -29.12
CA SER A 84 -10.54 7.28 -30.29
C SER A 84 -9.88 5.94 -30.03
N TYR A 85 -9.38 5.72 -28.81
CA TYR A 85 -8.76 4.45 -28.40
C TYR A 85 -9.78 3.30 -28.41
N LEU A 86 -10.96 3.47 -27.82
CA LEU A 86 -12.00 2.43 -27.83
C LEU A 86 -12.57 2.18 -29.23
N ARG A 87 -12.67 3.20 -30.09
CA ARG A 87 -13.12 3.05 -31.47
C ARG A 87 -12.11 2.33 -32.37
N SER A 88 -10.84 2.34 -32.02
CA SER A 88 -9.79 1.69 -32.81
C SER A 88 -9.56 0.22 -32.38
N SER A 89 -8.90 0.04 -31.27
CA SER A 89 -8.48 -1.30 -30.84
C SER A 89 -8.58 -1.55 -29.33
N GLY A 90 -8.87 -0.49 -28.54
CA GLY A 90 -8.98 -0.60 -27.09
C GLY A 90 -10.25 -1.30 -26.65
N GLN A 91 -10.21 -1.87 -25.43
CA GLN A 91 -11.39 -2.44 -24.77
C GLN A 91 -11.72 -1.68 -23.49
N VAL A 92 -10.70 -1.19 -22.74
CA VAL A 92 -10.91 -0.44 -21.51
C VAL A 92 -10.11 0.86 -21.54
N ALA A 93 -10.79 2.00 -21.38
CA ALA A 93 -10.17 3.31 -21.24
C ALA A 93 -10.36 3.85 -19.83
N ILE A 94 -9.25 4.05 -19.08
CA ILE A 94 -9.27 4.55 -17.71
C ILE A 94 -8.94 6.04 -17.70
N LEU A 95 -9.91 6.88 -17.33
CA LEU A 95 -9.72 8.34 -17.16
C LEU A 95 -9.33 8.62 -15.69
N ASP A 96 -8.07 8.99 -15.48
CA ASP A 96 -7.52 9.26 -14.13
C ASP A 96 -7.43 10.77 -13.88
N ALA A 97 -8.37 11.29 -13.10
CA ALA A 97 -8.41 12.67 -12.66
C ALA A 97 -9.20 12.81 -11.34
N THR A 98 -9.21 14.02 -10.75
CA THR A 98 -9.94 14.28 -9.52
C THR A 98 -11.46 14.17 -9.70
N ASN A 99 -12.01 14.67 -10.82
CA ASN A 99 -13.43 14.64 -11.21
C ASN A 99 -14.42 14.97 -10.08
N ALA A 100 -14.04 15.92 -9.20
CA ALA A 100 -14.67 16.17 -7.90
C ALA A 100 -16.10 16.71 -8.00
N SER A 101 -16.41 17.56 -9.02
CA SER A 101 -17.69 18.19 -9.14
C SER A 101 -18.68 17.39 -9.99
N ARG A 102 -19.97 17.46 -9.62
CA ARG A 102 -21.05 16.86 -10.38
C ARG A 102 -21.10 17.35 -11.83
N ARG A 103 -20.95 18.67 -12.06
CA ARG A 103 -20.92 19.28 -13.39
C ARG A 103 -19.84 18.62 -14.28
N ARG A 104 -18.65 18.36 -13.75
CA ARG A 104 -17.57 17.68 -14.50
C ARG A 104 -17.99 16.27 -14.93
N ARG A 105 -18.63 15.52 -14.05
CA ARG A 105 -19.05 14.14 -14.33
C ARG A 105 -20.19 14.10 -15.35
N GLU A 106 -21.16 15.02 -15.25
CA GLU A 106 -22.21 15.19 -16.26
C GLU A 106 -21.63 15.49 -17.64
N THR A 107 -20.61 16.35 -17.72
CA THR A 107 -19.88 16.59 -18.98
C THR A 107 -19.21 15.33 -19.50
N ILE A 108 -18.63 14.49 -18.62
CA ILE A 108 -17.99 13.22 -19.03
C ILE A 108 -19.04 12.23 -19.53
N GLU A 109 -20.16 12.04 -18.81
CA GLU A 109 -21.27 11.15 -19.23
C GLU A 109 -21.86 11.57 -20.57
N SER A 110 -22.12 12.85 -20.77
CA SER A 110 -22.69 13.35 -22.03
C SER A 110 -21.71 13.20 -23.21
N TYR A 111 -20.42 13.37 -22.98
CA TYR A 111 -19.41 13.25 -24.02
C TYR A 111 -19.09 11.78 -24.35
N LEU A 112 -18.97 10.90 -23.38
CA LEU A 112 -18.60 9.49 -23.51
C LEU A 112 -19.85 8.59 -23.43
N SER A 113 -20.83 8.82 -24.33
CA SER A 113 -22.10 8.10 -24.34
C SER A 113 -22.15 6.91 -25.31
N ASP A 114 -21.06 6.64 -26.03
CA ASP A 114 -20.96 5.61 -27.06
C ASP A 114 -20.67 4.20 -26.52
N HIS A 115 -20.23 4.06 -25.26
CA HIS A 115 -20.01 2.80 -24.56
C HIS A 115 -20.40 2.92 -23.07
N PRO A 116 -20.62 1.80 -22.37
CA PRO A 116 -20.83 1.81 -20.92
C PRO A 116 -19.74 2.59 -20.19
N LEU A 117 -20.14 3.39 -19.18
CA LEU A 117 -19.26 4.19 -18.38
C LEU A 117 -19.49 3.89 -16.89
N LEU A 118 -18.42 3.63 -16.16
CA LEU A 118 -18.42 3.37 -14.73
C LEU A 118 -17.54 4.36 -14.00
N PHE A 119 -18.12 5.09 -13.04
CA PHE A 119 -17.36 5.90 -12.10
C PHE A 119 -16.84 5.07 -10.94
N ILE A 120 -15.58 5.29 -10.54
CA ILE A 120 -15.02 4.71 -9.33
C ILE A 120 -14.51 5.82 -8.43
N GLU A 121 -15.19 6.01 -7.30
CA GLU A 121 -14.82 6.98 -6.26
C GLU A 121 -13.86 6.34 -5.27
N CYS A 122 -12.60 6.82 -5.25
CA CYS A 122 -11.61 6.42 -4.26
C CYS A 122 -11.73 7.29 -3.01
N VAL A 123 -12.07 6.69 -1.88
CA VAL A 123 -12.10 7.32 -0.56
C VAL A 123 -11.06 6.69 0.35
N ASN A 124 -10.45 7.50 1.19
CA ASN A 124 -9.54 7.09 2.24
C ASN A 124 -9.44 8.23 3.25
N ASP A 125 -9.82 8.00 4.48
CA ASP A 125 -9.87 9.01 5.54
C ASP A 125 -8.81 8.76 6.64
N ASP A 126 -7.87 7.83 6.42
CA ASP A 126 -6.73 7.59 7.30
C ASP A 126 -5.75 8.76 7.19
N GLU A 127 -5.62 9.54 8.28
CA GLU A 127 -4.79 10.76 8.32
C GLU A 127 -3.29 10.46 8.17
N GLU A 128 -2.81 9.36 8.76
CA GLU A 128 -1.40 8.97 8.67
C GLU A 128 -1.03 8.65 7.21
N ILE A 129 -1.85 7.84 6.55
CA ILE A 129 -1.68 7.49 5.15
C ILE A 129 -1.84 8.71 4.24
N LEU A 130 -2.75 9.63 4.58
CA LEU A 130 -2.90 10.87 3.83
C LEU A 130 -1.63 11.73 3.91
N ASN A 131 -1.09 11.94 5.11
CA ASN A 131 0.14 12.72 5.33
C ASN A 131 1.33 12.09 4.61
N LEU A 132 1.52 10.77 4.69
CA LEU A 132 2.55 10.05 3.94
C LEU A 132 2.36 10.18 2.41
N SER A 133 1.11 10.13 1.95
CA SER A 133 0.78 10.28 0.52
C SER A 133 1.00 11.71 0.01
N ILE A 134 0.77 12.72 0.84
CA ILE A 134 1.08 14.13 0.54
C ILE A 134 2.59 14.30 0.42
N LEU A 135 3.36 13.75 1.37
CA LEU A 135 4.81 13.76 1.34
C LEU A 135 5.37 13.16 0.04
N GLU A 136 4.78 12.07 -0.46
CA GLU A 136 5.16 11.49 -1.76
C GLU A 136 4.81 12.41 -2.94
N LYS A 137 3.65 13.06 -2.89
CA LYS A 137 3.20 13.95 -3.97
C LYS A 137 4.01 15.24 -4.05
N THR A 138 4.47 15.77 -2.92
CA THR A 138 5.32 16.98 -2.89
C THR A 138 6.75 16.75 -3.39
N ARG A 139 7.14 15.50 -3.63
CA ARG A 139 8.42 15.11 -4.27
C ARG A 139 8.32 14.92 -5.79
N LEU A 140 7.15 15.13 -6.38
CA LEU A 140 7.02 15.10 -7.83
C LEU A 140 7.77 16.29 -8.47
N PRO A 141 8.26 16.14 -9.71
CA PRO A 141 9.01 17.19 -10.40
C PRO A 141 8.37 18.56 -10.38
N GLU A 142 7.02 18.63 -10.33
CA GLU A 142 6.28 19.90 -10.27
C GLU A 142 6.55 20.71 -9.00
N PHE A 143 7.13 20.10 -7.94
CA PHE A 143 7.45 20.76 -6.68
C PHE A 143 8.96 20.91 -6.41
N ASN A 144 9.85 20.41 -7.29
CA ASN A 144 11.30 20.41 -7.06
C ASN A 144 11.91 21.81 -6.87
N HIS A 145 11.23 22.86 -7.28
CA HIS A 145 11.66 24.26 -7.12
C HIS A 145 11.21 24.87 -5.78
N LEU A 146 10.44 24.14 -4.98
CA LEU A 146 9.93 24.60 -3.69
C LEU A 146 10.61 23.88 -2.53
N GLU A 147 10.81 24.59 -1.43
CA GLU A 147 11.12 23.96 -0.16
C GLU A 147 9.95 23.05 0.28
N TYR A 148 10.28 21.95 0.97
CA TYR A 148 9.32 20.92 1.37
C TYR A 148 8.07 21.50 2.07
N LYS A 149 8.25 22.34 3.11
CA LYS A 149 7.12 22.94 3.87
C LYS A 149 6.21 23.77 2.97
N LYS A 150 6.78 24.47 1.99
CA LYS A 150 6.02 25.29 1.02
C LYS A 150 5.26 24.39 0.04
N ALA A 151 5.91 23.35 -0.48
CA ALA A 151 5.27 22.37 -1.36
C ALA A 151 4.09 21.64 -0.66
N GLU A 152 4.26 21.27 0.61
CA GLU A 152 3.20 20.70 1.44
C GLU A 152 2.02 21.67 1.62
N ALA A 153 2.28 22.91 1.98
CA ALA A 153 1.25 23.94 2.14
C ALA A 153 0.45 24.19 0.83
N GLU A 154 1.14 24.28 -0.31
CA GLU A 154 0.49 24.40 -1.61
C GLU A 154 -0.37 23.18 -1.95
N PHE A 155 0.12 21.98 -1.62
CA PHE A 155 -0.65 20.76 -1.88
C PHE A 155 -1.87 20.62 -0.96
N LEU A 156 -1.78 21.02 0.31
CA LEU A 156 -2.91 21.05 1.25
C LEU A 156 -3.98 22.04 0.79
N LYS A 157 -3.60 23.27 0.41
CA LYS A 157 -4.54 24.26 -0.16
C LYS A 157 -5.23 23.71 -1.42
N ARG A 158 -4.49 23.00 -2.29
CA ARG A 158 -5.09 22.34 -3.46
C ARG A 158 -6.13 21.30 -3.05
N ILE A 159 -5.89 20.53 -1.99
CA ILE A 159 -6.89 19.59 -1.45
C ILE A 159 -8.14 20.36 -1.00
N ASP A 160 -7.98 21.47 -0.28
CA ASP A 160 -9.10 22.26 0.24
C ASP A 160 -9.92 22.89 -0.89
N TYR A 161 -9.30 23.37 -1.96
CA TYR A 161 -10.04 23.83 -3.15
C TYR A 161 -10.86 22.70 -3.79
N TYR A 162 -10.32 21.48 -3.86
CA TYR A 162 -11.11 20.36 -4.36
C TYR A 162 -12.20 19.91 -3.37
N LYS A 163 -11.98 19.99 -2.07
CA LYS A 163 -13.01 19.71 -1.05
C LYS A 163 -14.20 20.65 -1.19
N SER A 164 -13.99 21.95 -1.49
CA SER A 164 -15.05 22.95 -1.62
C SER A 164 -16.04 22.69 -2.77
N ILE A 165 -15.62 21.93 -3.80
CA ILE A 165 -16.45 21.57 -4.96
C ILE A 165 -16.76 20.08 -5.03
N TYR A 166 -16.35 19.31 -4.01
CA TYR A 166 -16.50 17.88 -4.00
C TYR A 166 -17.94 17.45 -3.76
N THR A 167 -18.45 16.60 -4.63
CA THR A 167 -19.75 15.98 -4.51
C THR A 167 -19.60 14.47 -4.63
N PRO A 168 -19.92 13.68 -3.58
CA PRO A 168 -19.84 12.22 -3.64
C PRO A 168 -20.73 11.63 -4.74
N LEU A 169 -20.39 10.41 -5.22
CA LEU A 169 -21.25 9.67 -6.14
C LEU A 169 -22.55 9.24 -5.45
N LYS A 170 -23.69 9.60 -6.04
CA LYS A 170 -25.04 9.26 -5.55
C LYS A 170 -26.05 9.01 -6.66
N VAL A 171 -26.01 9.81 -7.72
CA VAL A 171 -27.04 9.87 -8.77
C VAL A 171 -26.59 9.30 -10.09
N GLU A 172 -25.29 9.13 -10.29
CA GLU A 172 -24.69 8.57 -11.49
C GLU A 172 -25.31 7.18 -11.79
N ARG A 173 -25.39 6.84 -13.07
CA ARG A 173 -26.03 5.57 -13.51
C ARG A 173 -25.27 4.36 -13.03
N ASN A 174 -23.92 4.38 -13.22
CA ASN A 174 -23.04 3.29 -12.82
C ASN A 174 -21.90 3.83 -11.98
N PHE A 175 -21.78 3.36 -10.76
CA PHE A 175 -20.66 3.76 -9.90
C PHE A 175 -20.29 2.72 -8.85
N VAL A 176 -19.04 2.80 -8.42
CA VAL A 176 -18.50 2.12 -7.24
C VAL A 176 -17.84 3.15 -6.33
N ARG A 177 -18.19 3.16 -5.05
CA ARG A 177 -17.43 3.86 -4.00
C ARG A 177 -16.53 2.84 -3.31
N LEU A 178 -15.24 3.06 -3.39
CA LEU A 178 -14.19 2.16 -2.93
C LEU A 178 -13.40 2.79 -1.79
N ASP A 179 -13.33 2.11 -0.66
CA ASP A 179 -12.27 2.35 0.31
C ASP A 179 -10.95 1.88 -0.32
N SER A 180 -10.15 2.84 -0.78
CA SER A 180 -8.94 2.56 -1.55
C SER A 180 -7.77 2.07 -0.69
N LEU A 181 -7.85 2.23 0.64
CA LEU A 181 -6.89 1.67 1.59
C LEU A 181 -7.20 0.20 1.85
N GLN A 182 -8.47 -0.11 2.14
CA GLN A 182 -8.91 -1.45 2.51
C GLN A 182 -9.25 -2.34 1.31
N ASN A 183 -9.24 -1.80 0.07
CA ASN A 183 -9.73 -2.47 -1.13
C ASN A 183 -11.16 -3.03 -0.93
N ARG A 184 -12.02 -2.24 -0.29
CA ARG A 184 -13.38 -2.62 0.07
C ARG A 184 -14.40 -1.75 -0.64
N ILE A 185 -15.36 -2.39 -1.31
CA ILE A 185 -16.50 -1.68 -1.89
C ILE A 185 -17.44 -1.22 -0.77
N ILE A 186 -17.62 0.11 -0.66
CA ILE A 186 -18.53 0.74 0.32
C ILE A 186 -19.95 0.77 -0.23
N LYS A 187 -20.08 1.10 -1.51
CA LYS A 187 -21.36 1.19 -2.20
C LYS A 187 -21.16 0.99 -3.69
N GLU A 188 -22.10 0.32 -4.33
CA GLU A 188 -22.10 0.15 -5.78
C GLU A 188 -23.52 0.32 -6.34
N LYS A 189 -23.60 0.76 -7.59
CA LYS A 189 -24.81 0.83 -8.39
C LYS A 189 -24.42 0.68 -9.86
N HIS A 190 -25.09 -0.20 -10.57
CA HIS A 190 -24.98 -0.32 -12.02
C HIS A 190 -26.39 -0.53 -12.59
N THR A 191 -26.77 0.34 -13.49
CA THR A 191 -28.06 0.32 -14.18
C THR A 191 -27.90 -0.29 -15.56
N ASP A 192 -26.73 -0.06 -16.19
CA ASP A 192 -26.41 -0.58 -17.49
C ASP A 192 -25.67 -1.92 -17.40
N PRO A 193 -25.83 -2.83 -18.35
CA PRO A 193 -25.03 -4.03 -18.42
C PRO A 193 -23.56 -3.65 -18.70
N ILE A 194 -22.64 -4.09 -17.83
CA ILE A 194 -21.19 -3.91 -17.99
C ILE A 194 -20.57 -5.31 -18.03
N TYR A 195 -20.23 -5.78 -19.21
CA TYR A 195 -19.71 -7.13 -19.44
C TYR A 195 -18.51 -7.49 -18.53
N LEU A 196 -17.59 -6.55 -18.34
CA LEU A 196 -16.39 -6.74 -17.52
C LEU A 196 -16.61 -6.50 -16.01
N TYR A 197 -17.85 -6.24 -15.55
CA TYR A 197 -18.09 -5.80 -14.18
C TYR A 197 -17.67 -6.81 -13.10
N ALA A 198 -18.03 -8.08 -13.27
CA ALA A 198 -17.67 -9.12 -12.31
C ALA A 198 -16.13 -9.22 -12.14
N ARG A 199 -15.40 -9.24 -13.26
CA ARG A 199 -13.94 -9.26 -13.28
C ARG A 199 -13.31 -8.00 -12.67
N LEU A 200 -13.85 -6.83 -13.02
CA LEU A 200 -13.43 -5.56 -12.43
C LEU A 200 -13.64 -5.55 -10.91
N ARG A 201 -14.78 -6.04 -10.44
CA ARG A 201 -15.10 -6.13 -9.01
C ARG A 201 -14.07 -6.97 -8.27
N ASP A 202 -13.67 -8.11 -8.82
CA ASP A 202 -12.60 -8.95 -8.25
C ASP A 202 -11.28 -8.18 -8.17
N TYR A 203 -10.90 -7.42 -9.21
CA TYR A 203 -9.68 -6.59 -9.17
C TYR A 203 -9.75 -5.48 -8.12
N LEU A 204 -10.94 -4.93 -7.85
CA LEU A 204 -11.12 -3.87 -6.85
C LEU A 204 -10.90 -4.35 -5.42
N VAL A 205 -11.31 -5.61 -5.12
CA VAL A 205 -11.30 -6.14 -3.74
C VAL A 205 -10.12 -7.07 -3.44
N THR A 206 -9.35 -7.47 -4.44
CA THR A 206 -8.25 -8.42 -4.26
C THR A 206 -6.95 -7.70 -3.88
N ASP A 207 -6.27 -8.21 -2.85
CA ASP A 207 -4.91 -7.81 -2.51
C ASP A 207 -3.91 -8.66 -3.31
N GLU A 208 -3.27 -8.04 -4.27
CA GLU A 208 -2.18 -8.68 -5.01
C GLU A 208 -0.82 -8.20 -4.52
N VAL A 209 0.10 -9.13 -4.30
CA VAL A 209 1.50 -8.84 -4.02
C VAL A 209 2.41 -9.64 -4.95
N LYS A 210 3.26 -8.92 -5.69
CA LYS A 210 4.19 -9.54 -6.66
C LYS A 210 5.43 -10.10 -5.98
N ASN A 211 5.99 -9.36 -5.03
CA ASN A 211 7.13 -9.79 -4.22
C ASN A 211 7.02 -9.16 -2.84
N LEU A 212 6.67 -9.92 -1.84
CA LEU A 212 6.79 -9.53 -0.44
C LEU A 212 7.98 -10.27 0.18
N PHE A 213 8.96 -9.53 0.64
CA PHE A 213 10.08 -10.04 1.43
C PHE A 213 9.78 -9.82 2.90
N LEU A 214 9.46 -10.89 3.61
CA LEU A 214 9.12 -10.86 5.02
C LEU A 214 10.32 -11.33 5.84
N ILE A 215 10.93 -10.39 6.56
CA ILE A 215 12.16 -10.58 7.31
C ILE A 215 11.86 -10.47 8.81
N ARG A 216 12.38 -11.33 9.63
CA ARG A 216 12.49 -11.12 11.07
C ARG A 216 13.74 -10.29 11.35
N HIS A 217 13.65 -9.33 12.29
CA HIS A 217 14.85 -8.61 12.76
C HIS A 217 15.98 -9.58 13.09
N THR A 218 17.22 -9.16 12.92
CA THR A 218 18.41 -9.95 13.21
C THR A 218 18.64 -10.11 14.71
N GLN A 219 19.60 -10.92 15.12
CA GLN A 219 19.82 -11.31 16.50
C GLN A 219 20.00 -10.10 17.44
N THR A 220 19.34 -10.17 18.60
CA THR A 220 19.40 -9.17 19.67
C THR A 220 19.96 -9.78 20.96
N GLU A 221 20.34 -8.92 21.92
CA GLU A 221 20.77 -9.38 23.25
C GLU A 221 19.69 -10.24 23.93
N TYR A 222 18.41 -9.87 23.82
CA TYR A 222 17.29 -10.67 24.37
C TYR A 222 17.13 -12.03 23.68
N ASN A 223 17.57 -12.18 22.43
CA ASN A 223 17.56 -13.49 21.78
C ASN A 223 18.65 -14.42 22.33
N LEU A 224 19.77 -13.88 22.87
CA LEU A 224 20.81 -14.68 23.55
C LEU A 224 20.34 -15.13 24.93
N GLU A 225 19.50 -14.33 25.59
CA GLU A 225 19.01 -14.58 26.93
C GLU A 225 17.63 -15.26 26.96
N ASP A 226 17.05 -15.60 25.79
CA ASP A 226 15.68 -16.14 25.62
C ASP A 226 14.58 -15.27 26.26
N ARG A 227 14.80 -13.93 26.33
CA ARG A 227 13.82 -12.96 26.86
C ARG A 227 12.83 -12.55 25.81
N ILE A 228 11.58 -12.36 26.24
CA ILE A 228 10.48 -11.89 25.36
C ILE A 228 10.28 -10.38 25.45
N GLY A 229 9.73 -9.79 24.39
CA GLY A 229 9.34 -8.38 24.35
C GLY A 229 10.51 -7.40 24.34
N GLY A 230 10.35 -6.31 25.09
CA GLY A 230 11.36 -5.26 25.25
C GLY A 230 11.79 -4.53 23.96
N ASN A 231 12.88 -3.76 24.09
CA ASN A 231 13.46 -3.02 22.95
C ASN A 231 15.01 -3.13 22.90
N PRO A 232 15.58 -4.37 22.93
CA PRO A 232 17.03 -4.57 22.90
C PRO A 232 17.65 -4.18 21.56
N GLY A 233 18.95 -3.86 21.57
CA GLY A 233 19.77 -3.63 20.40
C GLY A 233 20.17 -4.93 19.69
N LEU A 234 20.88 -4.79 18.55
CA LEU A 234 21.46 -5.92 17.82
C LEU A 234 22.80 -6.32 18.44
N THR A 235 23.03 -7.64 18.58
CA THR A 235 24.35 -8.20 18.90
C THR A 235 25.36 -7.97 17.75
N MET A 236 26.64 -8.26 17.96
CA MET A 236 27.62 -8.29 16.86
C MET A 236 27.21 -9.22 15.75
N LYS A 237 26.79 -10.45 16.08
CA LYS A 237 26.23 -11.41 15.13
C LYS A 237 24.98 -10.87 14.42
N GLY A 238 24.10 -10.14 15.14
CA GLY A 238 22.94 -9.48 14.56
C GLY A 238 23.31 -8.42 13.54
N LYS A 239 24.37 -7.64 13.78
CA LYS A 239 24.90 -6.67 12.81
C LYS A 239 25.47 -7.34 11.56
N GLU A 240 26.21 -8.44 11.72
CA GLU A 240 26.72 -9.26 10.61
C GLU A 240 25.56 -9.85 9.78
N GLN A 241 24.51 -10.35 10.44
CA GLN A 241 23.30 -10.82 9.78
C GLN A 241 22.62 -9.70 8.97
N ALA A 242 22.54 -8.49 9.52
CA ALA A 242 21.95 -7.34 8.83
C ALA A 242 22.76 -6.94 7.58
N GLU A 243 24.12 -6.98 7.67
CA GLU A 243 24.98 -6.73 6.52
C GLU A 243 24.85 -7.83 5.45
N ALA A 244 24.73 -9.10 5.85
CA ALA A 244 24.49 -10.21 4.91
C ALA A 244 23.13 -10.06 4.18
N LEU A 245 22.08 -9.61 4.87
CA LEU A 245 20.82 -9.25 4.24
C LEU A 245 21.00 -8.09 3.26
N ALA A 246 21.71 -7.03 3.66
CA ALA A 246 22.02 -5.90 2.80
C ALA A 246 22.71 -6.33 1.51
N GLN A 247 23.70 -7.20 1.63
CA GLN A 247 24.43 -7.75 0.48
C GLN A 247 23.53 -8.65 -0.39
N PHE A 248 22.63 -9.44 0.21
CA PHE A 248 21.68 -10.26 -0.54
C PHE A 248 20.72 -9.41 -1.37
N PHE A 249 20.26 -8.29 -0.82
CA PHE A 249 19.28 -7.43 -1.46
C PHE A 249 19.87 -6.28 -2.30
N CYS A 250 21.20 -6.11 -2.36
CA CYS A 250 21.84 -4.98 -3.06
C CYS A 250 21.46 -4.88 -4.56
N ALA A 251 21.26 -6.02 -5.24
CA ALA A 251 20.84 -6.07 -6.65
C ALA A 251 19.32 -6.01 -6.83
N LYS A 252 18.53 -5.95 -5.76
CA LYS A 252 17.05 -5.85 -5.82
C LYS A 252 16.62 -4.43 -5.53
N LYS A 253 15.81 -3.85 -6.39
CA LYS A 253 15.26 -2.51 -6.18
C LYS A 253 14.20 -2.55 -5.06
N ILE A 254 14.57 -2.11 -3.86
CA ILE A 254 13.68 -1.98 -2.69
C ILE A 254 13.44 -0.49 -2.45
N SER A 255 12.24 0.00 -2.76
CA SER A 255 11.89 1.42 -2.58
C SER A 255 11.41 1.73 -1.17
N TYR A 256 10.83 0.74 -0.48
CA TYR A 256 10.31 0.88 0.88
C TYR A 256 10.62 -0.34 1.72
N ILE A 257 11.04 -0.09 2.96
CA ILE A 257 11.13 -1.10 4.02
C ILE A 257 10.20 -0.67 5.15
N PHE A 258 9.17 -1.46 5.40
CA PHE A 258 8.27 -1.24 6.52
C PHE A 258 8.80 -1.95 7.76
N THR A 259 8.86 -1.23 8.87
CA THR A 259 9.38 -1.73 10.15
C THR A 259 8.36 -1.50 11.26
N SER A 260 8.58 -2.09 12.42
CA SER A 260 7.94 -1.68 13.66
C SER A 260 8.58 -0.39 14.23
N SER A 261 8.05 0.10 15.35
CA SER A 261 8.67 1.19 16.11
C SER A 261 9.96 0.76 16.84
N LYS A 262 10.23 -0.53 16.98
CA LYS A 262 11.33 -1.09 17.78
C LYS A 262 12.69 -0.93 17.09
N ILE A 263 13.74 -0.62 17.89
CA ILE A 263 15.08 -0.32 17.36
C ILE A 263 15.68 -1.46 16.54
N ARG A 264 15.46 -2.72 16.93
CA ARG A 264 16.02 -3.90 16.25
C ARG A 264 15.54 -4.04 14.80
N THR A 265 14.26 -3.73 14.52
CA THR A 265 13.75 -3.75 13.14
C THR A 265 14.29 -2.58 12.32
N LYS A 266 14.38 -1.38 12.94
CA LYS A 266 14.95 -0.20 12.28
C LYS A 266 16.41 -0.42 11.91
N ARG A 267 17.25 -0.90 12.84
CA ARG A 267 18.67 -1.17 12.60
C ARG A 267 18.92 -2.22 11.53
N THR A 268 18.10 -3.28 11.52
CA THR A 268 18.17 -4.27 10.43
C THR A 268 17.79 -3.64 9.07
N ALA A 269 16.77 -2.79 9.04
CA ALA A 269 16.33 -2.10 7.83
C ALA A 269 17.35 -1.06 7.35
N GLU A 270 17.99 -0.31 8.24
CA GLU A 270 19.03 0.68 7.94
C GLU A 270 20.21 0.05 7.18
N ALA A 271 20.65 -1.14 7.61
CA ALA A 271 21.71 -1.87 6.91
C ALA A 271 21.29 -2.23 5.47
N ILE A 272 20.05 -2.70 5.27
CA ILE A 272 19.56 -3.04 3.92
C ILE A 272 19.41 -1.78 3.07
N ALA A 273 18.84 -0.71 3.63
CA ALA A 273 18.61 0.55 2.92
C ALA A 273 19.93 1.22 2.49
N SER A 274 21.02 1.06 3.25
CA SER A 274 22.34 1.63 2.91
C SER A 274 22.96 1.11 1.61
N LYS A 275 22.47 -0.02 1.09
CA LYS A 275 22.89 -0.63 -0.18
C LYS A 275 21.90 -0.39 -1.33
N GLN A 276 20.93 0.51 -1.15
CA GLN A 276 19.93 0.87 -2.15
C GLN A 276 20.17 2.30 -2.63
N ASP A 277 20.04 2.57 -3.92
CA ASP A 277 20.14 3.93 -4.47
C ASP A 277 19.09 4.87 -3.88
N TYR A 278 17.88 4.33 -3.65
CA TYR A 278 16.78 5.04 -3.03
C TYR A 278 15.92 4.05 -2.25
N CYS A 279 15.88 4.19 -0.95
CA CYS A 279 15.03 3.38 -0.07
C CYS A 279 14.53 4.21 1.12
N ARG A 280 13.24 4.09 1.41
CA ARG A 280 12.62 4.73 2.58
C ARG A 280 12.26 3.68 3.61
N ILE A 281 12.62 3.96 4.86
CA ILE A 281 12.20 3.16 6.01
C ILE A 281 10.97 3.86 6.62
N ILE A 282 9.85 3.13 6.71
CA ILE A 282 8.61 3.60 7.30
C ILE A 282 8.28 2.71 8.49
N ALA A 283 8.24 3.31 9.68
CA ALA A 283 7.83 2.63 10.89
C ALA A 283 6.30 2.65 11.01
N LEU A 284 5.68 1.49 11.07
CA LEU A 284 4.25 1.29 11.33
C LEU A 284 4.10 0.63 12.70
N LYS A 285 3.39 1.28 13.61
CA LYS A 285 3.13 0.75 14.96
C LYS A 285 2.33 -0.55 14.91
N GLU A 286 1.55 -0.74 13.88
CA GLU A 286 0.80 -1.95 13.59
C GLU A 286 1.70 -3.18 13.53
N PHE A 287 2.98 -3.02 13.17
CA PHE A 287 3.98 -4.09 13.14
C PHE A 287 4.81 -4.21 14.43
N ASP A 288 4.43 -3.55 15.51
CA ASP A 288 5.08 -3.76 16.80
C ASP A 288 4.87 -5.20 17.28
N GLU A 289 5.89 -5.76 17.94
CA GLU A 289 5.81 -7.15 18.46
C GLU A 289 4.68 -7.28 19.48
N ILE A 290 4.23 -8.50 19.71
CA ILE A 290 3.23 -8.79 20.74
C ILE A 290 3.63 -8.13 22.06
N ASN A 291 2.70 -7.37 22.63
CA ASN A 291 2.90 -6.83 23.96
C ASN A 291 2.69 -7.96 24.99
N ALA A 292 3.77 -8.35 25.66
CA ALA A 292 3.71 -9.39 26.69
C ALA A 292 3.26 -8.87 28.07
N GLY A 293 2.84 -7.59 28.16
CA GLY A 293 2.33 -6.98 29.39
C GLY A 293 3.31 -7.12 30.55
N ILE A 294 2.85 -7.62 31.69
CA ILE A 294 3.69 -7.84 32.87
C ILE A 294 4.83 -8.85 32.67
N CYS A 295 4.81 -9.63 31.57
CA CYS A 295 5.85 -10.59 31.23
C CYS A 295 6.97 -10.00 30.34
N GLU A 296 6.91 -8.71 29.99
CA GLU A 296 7.94 -8.05 29.18
C GLU A 296 9.34 -8.17 29.84
N GLY A 297 10.34 -8.58 29.06
CA GLY A 297 11.72 -8.74 29.51
C GLY A 297 11.98 -10.03 30.30
N MET A 298 11.00 -10.90 30.50
CA MET A 298 11.18 -12.18 31.18
C MET A 298 11.53 -13.30 30.18
N THR A 299 12.18 -14.34 30.69
CA THR A 299 12.28 -15.62 29.97
C THR A 299 11.04 -16.48 30.25
N TYR A 300 10.77 -17.50 29.41
CA TYR A 300 9.66 -18.44 29.66
C TYR A 300 9.88 -19.21 30.95
N ALA A 301 11.12 -19.56 31.32
CA ALA A 301 11.43 -20.21 32.60
C ALA A 301 11.13 -19.31 33.81
N GLU A 302 11.40 -18.00 33.69
CA GLU A 302 11.04 -17.04 34.74
C GLU A 302 9.52 -16.89 34.87
N ILE A 303 8.78 -16.88 33.74
CA ILE A 303 7.30 -16.82 33.74
C ILE A 303 6.73 -18.09 34.39
N GLU A 304 7.22 -19.27 34.01
CA GLU A 304 6.78 -20.53 34.59
C GLU A 304 6.99 -20.54 36.11
N LYS A 305 8.14 -20.09 36.60
CA LYS A 305 8.47 -20.05 38.02
C LYS A 305 7.68 -18.99 38.79
N LYS A 306 7.54 -17.77 38.27
CA LYS A 306 6.94 -16.64 38.99
C LYS A 306 5.44 -16.51 38.78
N MET A 307 4.93 -16.96 37.62
CA MET A 307 3.53 -16.86 37.21
C MET A 307 3.05 -18.15 36.53
N PRO A 308 3.03 -19.27 37.25
CA PRO A 308 2.72 -20.59 36.67
C PRO A 308 1.34 -20.68 36.01
N ASP A 309 0.36 -19.91 36.49
CA ASP A 309 -0.97 -19.85 35.89
C ASP A 309 -0.97 -19.17 34.52
N VAL A 310 -0.20 -18.08 34.36
CA VAL A 310 0.02 -17.41 33.08
C VAL A 310 0.69 -18.36 32.09
N PHE A 311 1.73 -19.05 32.52
CA PHE A 311 2.45 -20.03 31.69
C PHE A 311 1.53 -21.13 31.19
N ARG A 312 0.80 -21.79 32.11
CA ARG A 312 -0.13 -22.91 31.79
C ARG A 312 -1.27 -22.47 30.87
N ALA A 313 -1.89 -21.32 31.16
CA ALA A 313 -2.98 -20.79 30.35
C ALA A 313 -2.52 -20.47 28.92
N ARG A 314 -1.30 -19.89 28.78
CA ARG A 314 -0.71 -19.63 27.47
C ARG A 314 -0.40 -20.93 26.71
N GLU A 315 0.18 -21.93 27.35
CA GLU A 315 0.48 -23.23 26.71
C GLU A 315 -0.80 -23.94 26.25
N ALA A 316 -1.89 -23.81 27.01
CA ALA A 316 -3.19 -24.39 26.65
C ALA A 316 -3.80 -23.77 25.38
N ASN A 317 -3.62 -22.45 25.14
CA ASN A 317 -4.13 -21.78 23.94
C ASN A 317 -3.27 -20.56 23.57
N LYS A 318 -2.15 -20.79 22.91
CA LYS A 318 -1.21 -19.73 22.49
C LYS A 318 -1.82 -18.67 21.57
N TYR A 319 -2.86 -18.99 20.81
CA TYR A 319 -3.45 -18.04 19.87
C TYR A 319 -4.38 -17.04 20.57
N ALA A 320 -5.28 -17.53 21.41
CA ALA A 320 -6.31 -16.68 22.02
C ALA A 320 -5.90 -16.10 23.38
N TYR A 321 -4.92 -16.71 24.06
CA TYR A 321 -4.49 -16.24 25.37
C TYR A 321 -3.81 -14.87 25.28
N ALA A 322 -4.40 -13.86 25.93
CA ALA A 322 -3.77 -12.55 26.11
C ALA A 322 -2.89 -12.54 27.37
N TYR A 323 -1.67 -12.03 27.25
CA TYR A 323 -0.86 -11.78 28.45
C TYR A 323 -1.56 -10.76 29.35
N PRO A 324 -1.43 -10.87 30.69
CA PRO A 324 -1.96 -9.84 31.60
C PRO A 324 -1.39 -8.47 31.23
N GLU A 325 -2.27 -7.48 31.05
CA GLU A 325 -1.95 -6.13 30.54
C GLU A 325 -1.28 -6.13 29.14
N GLY A 326 -1.48 -7.17 28.37
CA GLY A 326 -0.84 -7.34 27.07
C GLY A 326 -1.80 -7.86 25.99
N GLU A 327 -1.22 -8.48 24.98
CA GLU A 327 -1.93 -8.93 23.77
C GLU A 327 -1.93 -10.47 23.66
N SER A 328 -2.80 -10.94 22.78
CA SER A 328 -2.76 -12.28 22.17
C SER A 328 -2.55 -12.17 20.66
N TYR A 329 -2.31 -13.30 19.97
CA TYR A 329 -2.35 -13.31 18.49
C TYR A 329 -3.72 -12.86 17.96
N ALA A 330 -4.81 -13.27 18.64
CA ALA A 330 -6.16 -12.87 18.25
C ALA A 330 -6.38 -11.35 18.33
N THR A 331 -5.91 -10.69 19.40
CA THR A 331 -6.05 -9.23 19.56
C THR A 331 -5.09 -8.44 18.67
N MET A 332 -3.92 -9.01 18.31
CA MET A 332 -2.98 -8.39 17.36
C MET A 332 -3.49 -8.41 15.91
N LYS A 333 -4.25 -9.44 15.51
CA LYS A 333 -4.61 -9.71 14.12
C LYS A 333 -5.19 -8.48 13.40
N PRO A 334 -6.17 -7.74 13.96
CA PRO A 334 -6.74 -6.57 13.28
C PRO A 334 -5.70 -5.49 12.96
N ARG A 335 -4.79 -5.16 13.91
CA ARG A 335 -3.75 -4.15 13.67
C ARG A 335 -2.73 -4.60 12.64
N ILE A 336 -2.39 -5.90 12.60
CA ILE A 336 -1.48 -6.45 11.60
C ILE A 336 -2.09 -6.38 10.19
N GLU A 337 -3.37 -6.72 10.05
CA GLU A 337 -4.11 -6.60 8.78
C GLU A 337 -4.16 -5.15 8.30
N GLU A 338 -4.38 -4.20 9.20
CA GLU A 338 -4.30 -2.77 8.88
C GLU A 338 -2.90 -2.35 8.44
N GLY A 339 -1.85 -2.79 9.14
CA GLY A 339 -0.46 -2.53 8.75
C GLY A 339 -0.11 -3.07 7.37
N ILE A 340 -0.61 -4.26 7.00
CA ILE A 340 -0.46 -4.83 5.66
C ILE A 340 -1.10 -3.91 4.61
N LYS A 341 -2.33 -3.44 4.86
CA LYS A 341 -3.04 -2.52 3.95
C LYS A 341 -2.29 -1.21 3.78
N LYS A 342 -1.80 -0.61 4.88
CA LYS A 342 -0.97 0.59 4.85
C LYS A 342 0.31 0.39 4.03
N ALA A 343 1.03 -0.70 4.27
CA ALA A 343 2.25 -1.02 3.55
C ALA A 343 2.00 -1.18 2.03
N PHE A 344 0.94 -1.88 1.64
CA PHE A 344 0.58 -2.08 0.24
C PHE A 344 0.15 -0.78 -0.43
N PHE A 345 -0.62 0.03 0.25
CA PHE A 345 -1.06 1.33 -0.25
C PHE A 345 0.14 2.28 -0.50
N LEU A 346 1.10 2.31 0.41
CA LEU A 346 2.29 3.16 0.30
C LEU A 346 3.28 2.67 -0.76
N ASN A 347 3.45 1.35 -0.91
CA ASN A 347 4.39 0.75 -1.87
C ASN A 347 3.86 0.67 -3.31
N ARG A 348 2.85 1.39 -3.65
CA ARG A 348 2.05 1.32 -4.88
C ARG A 348 2.78 1.45 -6.23
N HIS A 349 4.02 1.94 -6.22
CA HIS A 349 4.84 2.15 -7.44
C HIS A 349 6.00 1.16 -7.56
N SER A 350 6.13 0.21 -6.64
CA SER A 350 7.18 -0.80 -6.65
C SER A 350 6.59 -2.21 -6.61
N HIS A 351 7.23 -3.13 -7.33
CA HIS A 351 6.86 -4.55 -7.29
C HIS A 351 7.39 -5.27 -6.05
N ASN A 352 8.38 -4.69 -5.39
CA ASN A 352 9.07 -5.27 -4.25
C ASN A 352 8.64 -4.55 -2.97
N ILE A 353 8.02 -5.28 -2.06
CA ILE A 353 7.65 -4.82 -0.73
C ILE A 353 8.54 -5.55 0.27
N MET A 354 9.10 -4.84 1.23
CA MET A 354 9.84 -5.44 2.32
C MET A 354 9.21 -5.08 3.65
N ILE A 355 8.90 -6.09 4.46
CA ILE A 355 8.47 -5.92 5.86
C ILE A 355 9.51 -6.58 6.75
N ASN A 356 10.13 -5.78 7.61
CA ASN A 356 11.06 -6.24 8.62
C ASN A 356 10.37 -6.18 9.99
N GLY A 357 9.83 -7.31 10.41
CA GLY A 357 9.02 -7.45 11.60
C GLY A 357 9.65 -8.33 12.67
N HIS A 358 8.78 -9.00 13.40
CA HIS A 358 9.08 -9.81 14.57
C HIS A 358 8.51 -11.22 14.42
N GLN A 359 8.64 -12.04 15.44
CA GLN A 359 8.21 -13.43 15.35
C GLN A 359 6.68 -13.55 15.29
N ALA A 360 5.94 -12.94 16.24
CA ALA A 360 4.48 -13.03 16.25
C ALA A 360 3.84 -12.25 15.09
N VAL A 361 4.36 -11.06 14.80
CA VAL A 361 3.95 -10.23 13.65
C VAL A 361 4.08 -11.01 12.34
N ASN A 362 5.24 -11.60 12.07
CA ASN A 362 5.49 -12.31 10.81
C ASN A 362 4.65 -13.58 10.69
N ARG A 363 4.31 -14.24 11.81
CA ARG A 363 3.36 -15.36 11.84
C ARG A 363 1.97 -14.94 11.37
N LEU A 364 1.47 -13.81 11.87
CA LEU A 364 0.18 -13.25 11.46
C LEU A 364 0.20 -12.77 10.00
N ILE A 365 1.27 -12.11 9.55
CA ILE A 365 1.42 -11.72 8.15
C ILE A 365 1.39 -12.96 7.25
N LEU A 366 2.13 -14.02 7.58
CA LEU A 366 2.11 -15.26 6.83
C LEU A 366 0.71 -15.91 6.83
N SER A 367 0.03 -15.92 7.97
CA SER A 367 -1.31 -16.52 8.08
C SER A 367 -2.33 -15.80 7.20
N HIS A 368 -2.18 -14.49 7.00
CA HIS A 368 -3.04 -13.70 6.09
C HIS A 368 -3.00 -14.22 4.65
N PHE A 369 -1.84 -14.72 4.19
CA PHE A 369 -1.68 -15.25 2.83
C PHE A 369 -1.84 -16.78 2.74
N LEU A 370 -1.59 -17.53 3.82
CA LEU A 370 -1.54 -18.99 3.83
C LEU A 370 -2.84 -19.68 4.22
N TYR A 371 -3.86 -18.95 4.65
CA TYR A 371 -5.15 -19.53 5.14
C TYR A 371 -4.95 -20.64 6.18
N ARG A 372 -4.11 -20.39 7.20
CA ARG A 372 -3.87 -21.33 8.28
C ARG A 372 -4.99 -21.27 9.31
N ARG A 373 -5.26 -22.43 9.98
CA ARG A 373 -6.12 -22.43 11.18
C ARG A 373 -5.48 -21.54 12.24
N GLU A 374 -6.29 -20.80 12.96
CA GLU A 374 -5.81 -19.83 13.96
C GLU A 374 -4.92 -20.50 15.03
N VAL A 375 -5.28 -21.70 15.46
CA VAL A 375 -4.50 -22.47 16.44
C VAL A 375 -3.09 -22.85 15.95
N ASP A 376 -2.84 -22.88 14.64
CA ASP A 376 -1.55 -23.24 14.07
C ASP A 376 -0.62 -22.02 13.91
N VAL A 377 -1.17 -20.80 13.94
CA VAL A 377 -0.42 -19.56 13.71
C VAL A 377 0.78 -19.39 14.66
N PRO A 378 0.65 -19.63 16.00
CA PRO A 378 1.75 -19.48 16.94
C PRO A 378 2.93 -20.43 16.70
N TYR A 379 2.77 -21.45 15.86
CA TYR A 379 3.78 -22.46 15.58
C TYR A 379 4.44 -22.32 14.20
N ILE A 380 4.07 -21.32 13.41
CA ILE A 380 4.73 -21.04 12.13
C ILE A 380 6.20 -20.70 12.40
N TYR A 381 7.11 -21.40 11.68
CA TYR A 381 8.54 -21.21 11.83
C TYR A 381 9.01 -19.86 11.24
N ILE A 382 9.60 -18.99 12.04
CA ILE A 382 10.12 -17.66 11.64
C ILE A 382 11.60 -17.55 12.06
N PRO A 383 12.54 -18.05 11.25
CA PRO A 383 13.97 -18.03 11.58
C PRO A 383 14.59 -16.64 11.37
N GLN A 384 15.78 -16.42 11.95
CA GLN A 384 16.56 -15.19 11.79
C GLN A 384 17.66 -15.30 10.73
N ASP A 385 17.94 -16.50 10.21
CA ASP A 385 18.93 -16.77 9.16
C ASP A 385 18.30 -16.86 7.75
N ARG A 386 16.99 -16.69 7.68
CA ARG A 386 16.20 -16.80 6.45
C ARG A 386 15.08 -15.76 6.44
N PHE A 387 14.52 -15.55 5.25
CA PHE A 387 13.35 -14.70 5.04
C PHE A 387 12.34 -15.41 4.15
N TYR A 388 11.07 -15.03 4.27
CA TYR A 388 10.03 -15.50 3.37
C TYR A 388 9.92 -14.58 2.15
N HIS A 389 9.93 -15.17 0.97
CA HIS A 389 9.54 -14.55 -0.28
C HIS A 389 8.12 -15.00 -0.64
N ILE A 390 7.20 -14.06 -0.69
CA ILE A 390 5.78 -14.31 -0.90
C ILE A 390 5.36 -13.66 -2.21
N VAL A 391 4.72 -14.44 -3.07
CA VAL A 391 3.97 -13.97 -4.24
C VAL A 391 2.53 -14.41 -4.05
N SER A 392 1.60 -13.47 -4.07
CA SER A 392 0.17 -13.75 -3.97
C SER A 392 -0.57 -12.93 -5.03
N MET A 393 -0.90 -13.58 -6.12
CA MET A 393 -1.66 -13.03 -7.24
C MET A 393 -2.82 -13.99 -7.53
N GLN A 394 -3.81 -13.58 -8.32
CA GLN A 394 -4.95 -14.43 -8.67
C GLN A 394 -4.53 -15.80 -9.26
N ASN A 395 -3.55 -15.79 -10.15
CA ASN A 395 -3.10 -16.98 -10.88
C ASN A 395 -1.80 -17.60 -10.35
N LYS A 396 -1.17 -17.03 -9.33
CA LYS A 396 0.10 -17.53 -8.78
C LYS A 396 0.20 -17.25 -7.29
N LYS A 397 0.43 -18.32 -6.52
CA LYS A 397 0.82 -18.26 -5.11
C LYS A 397 2.14 -18.98 -4.92
N LEU A 398 3.12 -18.31 -4.30
CA LEU A 398 4.44 -18.85 -4.00
C LEU A 398 4.85 -18.41 -2.61
N PHE A 399 5.35 -19.36 -1.82
CA PHE A 399 5.90 -19.13 -0.49
C PHE A 399 7.22 -19.86 -0.39
N GLU A 400 8.31 -19.11 -0.43
CA GLU A 400 9.67 -19.65 -0.35
C GLU A 400 10.38 -19.16 0.89
N LEU A 401 11.00 -20.05 1.63
CA LEU A 401 11.89 -19.71 2.74
C LEU A 401 13.33 -19.72 2.22
N LYS A 402 13.91 -18.54 2.03
CA LYS A 402 15.23 -18.33 1.41
C LYS A 402 16.32 -18.07 2.44
N ARG A 403 17.45 -18.74 2.29
CA ARG A 403 18.65 -18.52 3.10
C ARG A 403 19.44 -17.34 2.54
N TYR A 404 20.05 -16.56 3.44
CA TYR A 404 20.97 -15.48 3.08
C TYR A 404 22.36 -15.65 3.75
N ASP A 405 22.57 -16.70 4.54
CA ASP A 405 23.76 -16.98 5.32
C ASP A 405 25.04 -17.21 4.48
N LYS A 406 24.92 -17.69 3.23
CA LYS A 406 26.06 -17.79 2.32
C LYS A 406 26.75 -16.45 2.02
N TYR A 407 26.19 -15.35 2.41
CA TYR A 407 26.80 -14.02 2.33
C TYR A 407 27.61 -13.67 3.59
N PHE A 408 27.54 -14.47 4.68
CA PHE A 408 28.40 -14.32 5.85
C PHE A 408 29.87 -14.68 5.56
N TYR A 409 30.11 -15.66 4.70
CA TYR A 409 31.43 -16.29 4.52
C TYR A 409 32.28 -15.71 3.38
N LYS A 410 31.79 -14.69 2.65
CA LYS A 410 32.57 -14.06 1.55
C LYS A 410 33.64 -13.05 2.02
N LYS A 411 33.82 -12.82 3.32
CA LYS A 411 34.83 -11.88 3.86
C LYS A 411 36.14 -12.54 4.35
N THR A 412 36.28 -13.84 4.21
CA THR A 412 37.49 -14.57 4.68
C THR A 412 38.16 -15.36 3.58
N ALA A 413 38.15 -14.84 2.34
CA ALA A 413 38.97 -15.35 1.25
C ALA A 413 39.68 -14.18 0.56
#